data_8f1f38fc3eb9569d266a5a2ef78e2d24
#
_entry.id   8f1f38fc3eb9569d266a5a2ef78e2d24
#
_cell.length_a   1.000
_cell.length_b   1.000
_cell.length_c   1.000
_cell.angle_alpha   90.00
_cell.angle_beta   90.00
_cell.angle_gamma   90.00
#
_symmetry.space_group_name_H-M   'P 1'
#
loop_
_entity.id
_entity.type
_entity.pdbx_description
1 polymer ?
#
loop_
_entity_poly.entity_id
_entity_poly.type
_entity_poly.pdbx_seq_one_letter_code
_entity_poly.pdbx_strand_id
1 'polypeptide(L)'
;IYIRGNVMSKYIFNNDTDILEFLEQLRENGIQIWGEGEKIRYRSKNRQLAPETLRILKMAKGQILDFFRMIEKNVIPLTSIQTAYVVGQTAGCELGNINAHYYIEYTIESLDVERLEQMINLVISKNDALRLIVTHEGKASFLDNVPYYSVPVYSLYDGNDREQKRLERSHHRYNYYKWPMFHFCVGKTSGKTIVL
;
A
#
# COMPACT_ATOMS: atom_id res chain seq x y z
N ILE A 1 0.23 -14.76 -9.64
CA ILE A 1 1.62 -14.42 -9.28
C ILE A 1 2.53 -15.08 -10.29
N TYR A 2 3.05 -14.30 -11.26
CA TYR A 2 4.07 -14.78 -12.21
C TYR A 2 5.43 -14.64 -11.52
N ILE A 3 5.96 -15.74 -11.02
CA ILE A 3 7.36 -15.83 -10.61
C ILE A 3 8.17 -16.12 -11.88
N ARG A 4 8.77 -15.09 -12.49
CA ARG A 4 9.80 -15.27 -13.50
C ARG A 4 11.04 -15.88 -12.84
N GLY A 5 11.44 -17.07 -13.29
CA GLY A 5 12.68 -17.72 -12.86
C GLY A 5 13.90 -16.90 -13.27
N ASN A 6 14.78 -16.66 -12.37
CA ASN A 6 16.18 -17.04 -12.32
C ASN A 6 16.89 -16.32 -11.16
N VAL A 7 17.88 -17.02 -10.59
CA VAL A 7 18.73 -16.68 -9.46
C VAL A 7 18.06 -16.98 -8.13
N MET A 8 18.62 -17.91 -7.38
CA MET A 8 18.33 -18.14 -5.95
C MET A 8 18.58 -16.83 -5.20
N SER A 9 17.58 -15.95 -5.15
CA SER A 9 17.60 -14.80 -4.27
C SER A 9 17.53 -15.32 -2.84
N LYS A 10 18.44 -14.89 -1.99
CA LYS A 10 18.46 -15.15 -0.56
C LYS A 10 17.16 -14.67 0.11
N TYR A 11 16.39 -13.85 -0.59
CA TYR A 11 15.13 -13.26 -0.16
C TYR A 11 14.02 -13.62 -1.14
N ILE A 12 12.86 -14.00 -0.61
CA ILE A 12 11.64 -14.28 -1.39
C ILE A 12 10.87 -12.98 -1.63
N PHE A 13 10.88 -12.09 -0.63
CA PHE A 13 10.25 -10.77 -0.70
C PHE A 13 11.34 -9.71 -0.89
N ASN A 14 11.06 -8.72 -1.74
CA ASN A 14 12.02 -7.66 -2.07
C ASN A 14 11.94 -6.49 -1.08
N ASN A 15 10.77 -6.28 -0.47
CA ASN A 15 10.48 -5.18 0.44
C ASN A 15 9.32 -5.54 1.39
N ASP A 16 9.03 -4.65 2.34
CA ASP A 16 7.97 -4.83 3.33
C ASP A 16 6.58 -4.88 2.71
N THR A 17 6.37 -4.18 1.59
CA THR A 17 5.09 -4.17 0.89
C THR A 17 4.76 -5.54 0.28
N ASP A 18 5.76 -6.26 -0.27
CA ASP A 18 5.57 -7.61 -0.79
C ASP A 18 5.10 -8.57 0.31
N ILE A 19 5.68 -8.44 1.53
CA ILE A 19 5.27 -9.24 2.69
C ILE A 19 3.85 -8.88 3.10
N LEU A 20 3.56 -7.58 3.17
CA LEU A 20 2.24 -7.08 3.54
C LEU A 20 1.16 -7.57 2.57
N GLU A 21 1.39 -7.48 1.26
CA GLU A 21 0.47 -8.00 0.25
C GLU A 21 0.24 -9.49 0.38
N PHE A 22 1.29 -10.26 0.62
CA PHE A 22 1.18 -11.70 0.86
C PHE A 22 0.32 -12.01 2.09
N LEU A 23 0.55 -11.31 3.21
CA LEU A 23 -0.21 -11.48 4.45
C LEU A 23 -1.69 -11.09 4.27
N GLU A 24 -1.97 -10.01 3.53
CA GLU A 24 -3.33 -9.58 3.22
C GLU A 24 -4.07 -10.59 2.33
N GLN A 25 -3.41 -11.13 1.30
CA GLN A 25 -3.99 -12.20 0.47
C GLN A 25 -4.35 -13.43 1.30
N LEU A 26 -3.50 -13.82 2.26
CA LEU A 26 -3.80 -14.92 3.16
C LEU A 26 -5.01 -14.61 4.04
N ARG A 27 -5.11 -13.37 4.54
CA ARG A 27 -6.22 -12.93 5.37
C ARG A 27 -7.54 -12.91 4.61
N GLU A 28 -7.56 -12.41 3.37
CA GLU A 28 -8.72 -12.45 2.47
C GLU A 28 -9.22 -13.89 2.27
N ASN A 29 -8.31 -14.87 2.26
CA ASN A 29 -8.61 -16.30 2.21
C ASN A 29 -8.92 -16.93 3.58
N GLY A 30 -9.11 -16.12 4.63
CA GLY A 30 -9.47 -16.59 5.97
C GLY A 30 -8.33 -17.21 6.75
N ILE A 31 -7.09 -16.89 6.38
CA ILE A 31 -5.86 -17.34 7.04
C ILE A 31 -5.23 -16.15 7.77
N GLN A 32 -5.14 -16.21 9.08
CA GLN A 32 -4.43 -15.23 9.91
C GLN A 32 -3.07 -15.77 10.30
N ILE A 33 -2.04 -14.96 10.20
CA ILE A 33 -0.65 -15.30 10.54
C ILE A 33 -0.09 -14.26 11.50
N TRP A 34 0.70 -14.70 12.49
CA TRP A 34 1.43 -13.84 13.42
C TRP A 34 2.74 -14.47 13.86
N GLY A 35 3.64 -13.65 14.38
CA GLY A 35 4.89 -14.07 15.00
C GLY A 35 4.69 -14.42 16.48
N GLU A 36 5.35 -15.47 16.94
CA GLU A 36 5.46 -15.81 18.35
C GLU A 36 6.89 -16.26 18.64
N GLY A 37 7.72 -15.34 19.12
CA GLY A 37 9.16 -15.55 19.25
C GLY A 37 9.81 -15.89 17.90
N GLU A 38 10.44 -17.03 17.80
CA GLU A 38 11.07 -17.55 16.58
C GLU A 38 10.13 -18.41 15.72
N LYS A 39 8.82 -18.38 15.97
CA LYS A 39 7.84 -19.22 15.27
C LYS A 39 6.79 -18.36 14.58
N ILE A 40 6.40 -18.78 13.36
CA ILE A 40 5.19 -18.28 12.70
C ILE A 40 4.03 -19.17 13.17
N ARG A 41 2.99 -18.52 13.69
CA ARG A 41 1.72 -19.15 14.03
C ARG A 41 0.67 -18.78 13.00
N TYR A 42 -0.32 -19.63 12.83
CA TYR A 42 -1.45 -19.33 11.96
C TYR A 42 -2.76 -19.88 12.51
N ARG A 43 -3.85 -19.23 12.08
CA ARG A 43 -5.23 -19.71 12.25
C ARG A 43 -5.88 -19.73 10.87
N SER A 44 -6.52 -20.83 10.52
CA SER A 44 -7.23 -20.99 9.25
C SER A 44 -8.61 -21.58 9.49
N LYS A 45 -9.62 -21.10 8.75
CA LYS A 45 -10.98 -21.67 8.75
C LYS A 45 -10.98 -23.11 8.23
N ASN A 46 -10.13 -23.41 7.27
CA ASN A 46 -10.07 -24.71 6.57
C ASN A 46 -9.04 -25.70 7.16
N ARG A 47 -8.50 -25.43 8.34
CA ARG A 47 -7.52 -26.25 9.09
C ARG A 47 -6.19 -26.57 8.41
N GLN A 48 -6.12 -26.61 7.08
CA GLN A 48 -4.87 -26.89 6.36
C GLN A 48 -4.49 -25.73 5.44
N LEU A 49 -3.20 -25.38 5.44
CA LEU A 49 -2.63 -24.44 4.49
C LEU A 49 -2.28 -25.15 3.18
N ALA A 50 -2.44 -24.46 2.07
CA ALA A 50 -1.98 -24.95 0.77
C ALA A 50 -0.47 -25.27 0.82
N PRO A 51 0.01 -26.34 0.15
CA PRO A 51 1.42 -26.71 0.14
C PRO A 51 2.34 -25.56 -0.29
N GLU A 52 1.92 -24.76 -1.27
CA GLU A 52 2.68 -23.60 -1.73
C GLU A 52 2.79 -22.51 -0.66
N THR A 53 1.72 -22.21 0.05
CA THR A 53 1.72 -21.29 1.20
C THR A 53 2.69 -21.76 2.29
N LEU A 54 2.67 -23.05 2.61
CA LEU A 54 3.60 -23.62 3.59
C LEU A 54 5.05 -23.52 3.12
N ARG A 55 5.30 -23.70 1.81
CA ARG A 55 6.62 -23.54 1.21
C ARG A 55 7.13 -22.12 1.37
N ILE A 56 6.32 -21.12 1.00
CA ILE A 56 6.67 -19.69 1.13
C ILE A 56 6.94 -19.34 2.59
N LEU A 57 6.06 -19.73 3.52
CA LEU A 57 6.22 -19.47 4.94
C LEU A 57 7.50 -20.07 5.52
N LYS A 58 7.91 -21.26 5.06
CA LYS A 58 9.17 -21.89 5.47
C LYS A 58 10.38 -21.16 4.92
N MET A 59 10.37 -20.83 3.62
CA MET A 59 11.48 -20.20 2.94
C MET A 59 11.70 -18.75 3.37
N ALA A 60 10.62 -17.98 3.55
CA ALA A 60 10.65 -16.58 3.96
C ALA A 60 10.49 -16.36 5.46
N LYS A 61 10.63 -17.42 6.28
CA LYS A 61 10.37 -17.36 7.73
C LYS A 61 11.08 -16.19 8.40
N GLY A 62 12.37 -16.00 8.13
CA GLY A 62 13.16 -14.91 8.70
C GLY A 62 12.59 -13.55 8.34
N GLN A 63 12.35 -13.30 7.04
CA GLN A 63 11.80 -12.04 6.54
C GLN A 63 10.44 -11.71 7.16
N ILE A 64 9.54 -12.69 7.26
CA ILE A 64 8.22 -12.50 7.85
C ILE A 64 8.31 -12.21 9.35
N LEU A 65 9.18 -12.90 10.10
CA LEU A 65 9.36 -12.63 11.53
C LEU A 65 10.00 -11.27 11.78
N ASP A 66 10.96 -10.86 10.97
CA ASP A 66 11.59 -9.54 11.06
C ASP A 66 10.58 -8.45 10.73
N PHE A 67 9.72 -8.67 9.74
CA PHE A 67 8.59 -7.78 9.41
C PHE A 67 7.63 -7.62 10.61
N PHE A 68 7.22 -8.70 11.26
CA PHE A 68 6.36 -8.60 12.45
C PHE A 68 7.04 -7.82 13.59
N ARG A 69 8.32 -8.08 13.86
CA ARG A 69 9.09 -7.34 14.87
C ARG A 69 9.18 -5.85 14.52
N MET A 70 9.40 -5.51 13.26
CA MET A 70 9.43 -4.13 12.78
C MET A 70 8.08 -3.45 13.00
N ILE A 71 6.98 -4.10 12.59
CA ILE A 71 5.62 -3.59 12.81
C ILE A 71 5.38 -3.35 14.30
N GLU A 72 5.67 -4.32 15.18
CA GLU A 72 5.48 -4.20 16.63
C GLU A 72 6.31 -3.06 17.25
N LYS A 73 7.53 -2.85 16.76
CA LYS A 73 8.42 -1.79 17.25
C LYS A 73 7.98 -0.39 16.82
N ASN A 74 7.42 -0.28 15.61
CA ASN A 74 7.09 1.00 14.98
C ASN A 74 5.61 1.37 15.12
N VAL A 75 4.90 0.73 16.05
CA VAL A 75 3.46 0.97 16.27
C VAL A 75 3.24 2.20 17.13
N ILE A 76 2.35 3.08 16.65
CA ILE A 76 1.86 4.24 17.41
C ILE A 76 0.31 4.23 17.45
N PRO A 77 -0.31 4.81 18.49
CA PRO A 77 -1.74 4.99 18.53
C PRO A 77 -2.20 5.91 17.38
N LEU A 78 -3.34 5.59 16.77
CA LEU A 78 -4.02 6.53 15.89
C LEU A 78 -4.56 7.71 16.70
N THR A 79 -4.53 8.90 16.12
CA THR A 79 -5.26 10.05 16.65
C THR A 79 -6.77 9.80 16.58
N SER A 80 -7.56 10.54 17.36
CA SER A 80 -9.03 10.42 17.33
C SER A 80 -9.62 10.62 15.94
N ILE A 81 -9.06 11.56 15.15
CA ILE A 81 -9.49 11.82 13.77
C ILE A 81 -9.12 10.64 12.86
N GLN A 82 -7.91 10.12 12.94
CA GLN A 82 -7.49 8.95 12.17
C GLN A 82 -8.33 7.72 12.51
N THR A 83 -8.62 7.50 13.80
CA THR A 83 -9.52 6.43 14.25
C THR A 83 -10.92 6.59 13.65
N ALA A 84 -11.47 7.79 13.63
CA ALA A 84 -12.77 8.07 13.03
C ALA A 84 -12.78 7.73 11.52
N TYR A 85 -11.72 8.03 10.79
CA TYR A 85 -11.59 7.68 9.36
C TYR A 85 -11.50 6.17 9.13
N VAL A 86 -10.75 5.47 9.97
CA VAL A 86 -10.62 3.99 9.89
C VAL A 86 -11.97 3.33 10.19
N VAL A 87 -12.66 3.77 11.25
CA VAL A 87 -13.99 3.26 11.62
C VAL A 87 -15.03 3.59 10.53
N GLY A 88 -14.96 4.79 9.95
CA GLY A 88 -15.87 5.21 8.88
C GLY A 88 -15.79 4.35 7.61
N GLN A 89 -14.70 3.60 7.40
CA GLN A 89 -14.61 2.63 6.30
C GLN A 89 -15.28 1.29 6.60
N THR A 90 -15.59 0.99 7.87
CA THR A 90 -16.18 -0.30 8.22
C THR A 90 -17.61 -0.43 7.69
N ALA A 91 -17.84 -1.51 6.92
CA ALA A 91 -19.19 -1.86 6.48
C ALA A 91 -20.04 -2.23 7.70
N GLY A 92 -20.98 -1.40 8.06
CA GLY A 92 -21.85 -1.60 9.23
C GLY A 92 -22.21 -0.30 9.96
N CYS A 93 -21.51 0.79 9.68
CA CYS A 93 -21.95 2.13 10.10
C CYS A 93 -22.96 2.67 9.08
N GLU A 94 -24.01 3.33 9.55
CA GLU A 94 -25.11 3.89 8.73
C GLU A 94 -24.61 4.90 7.66
N LEU A 95 -23.48 5.56 7.94
CA LEU A 95 -22.69 6.39 7.02
C LEU A 95 -21.33 5.74 6.67
N GLY A 96 -21.21 4.43 6.81
CA GLY A 96 -19.98 3.70 6.56
C GLY A 96 -19.60 3.68 5.08
N ASN A 97 -18.35 3.27 4.83
CA ASN A 97 -17.81 3.14 3.50
C ASN A 97 -17.46 4.50 2.83
N ILE A 98 -17.28 5.57 3.63
CA ILE A 98 -16.76 6.86 3.20
C ILE A 98 -15.26 6.88 3.49
N ASN A 99 -14.48 7.16 2.45
CA ASN A 99 -13.03 7.33 2.55
C ASN A 99 -12.72 8.82 2.46
N ALA A 100 -12.34 9.41 3.59
CA ALA A 100 -11.87 10.79 3.58
C ALA A 100 -10.47 10.83 2.95
N HIS A 101 -10.32 11.58 1.87
CA HIS A 101 -9.05 11.86 1.24
C HIS A 101 -9.01 13.27 0.69
N TYR A 102 -7.83 13.74 0.37
CA TYR A 102 -7.60 15.04 -0.25
C TYR A 102 -7.27 14.82 -1.73
N TYR A 103 -7.94 15.56 -2.58
CA TYR A 103 -7.70 15.56 -4.02
C TYR A 103 -7.35 16.96 -4.51
N ILE A 104 -6.30 17.07 -5.31
CA ILE A 104 -5.86 18.36 -5.87
C ILE A 104 -5.30 18.16 -7.28
N GLU A 105 -5.52 19.15 -8.14
CA GLU A 105 -4.95 19.23 -9.47
C GLU A 105 -4.06 20.47 -9.58
N TYR A 106 -2.90 20.30 -10.19
CA TYR A 106 -2.02 21.40 -10.59
C TYR A 106 -1.88 21.40 -12.11
N THR A 107 -2.07 22.54 -12.75
CA THR A 107 -1.80 22.72 -14.17
C THR A 107 -0.47 23.44 -14.34
N ILE A 108 0.45 22.83 -15.08
CA ILE A 108 1.82 23.29 -15.27
C ILE A 108 2.12 23.35 -16.78
N GLU A 109 2.83 24.36 -17.26
CA GLU A 109 3.16 24.49 -18.68
C GLU A 109 4.15 23.42 -19.15
N SER A 110 5.15 23.12 -18.34
CA SER A 110 6.16 22.10 -18.59
C SER A 110 6.56 21.40 -17.31
N LEU A 111 6.66 20.07 -17.36
CA LEU A 111 7.04 19.23 -16.23
C LEU A 111 8.01 18.13 -16.69
N ASP A 112 9.14 18.05 -16.04
CA ASP A 112 10.03 16.90 -16.09
C ASP A 112 9.48 15.82 -15.16
N VAL A 113 8.86 14.82 -15.76
CA VAL A 113 8.19 13.74 -15.01
C VAL A 113 9.21 12.86 -14.29
N GLU A 114 10.37 12.60 -14.88
CA GLU A 114 11.41 11.77 -14.25
C GLU A 114 11.94 12.47 -13.00
N ARG A 115 12.16 13.77 -13.07
CA ARG A 115 12.57 14.56 -11.91
C ARG A 115 11.49 14.62 -10.84
N LEU A 116 10.21 14.75 -11.22
CA LEU A 116 9.09 14.70 -10.29
C LEU A 116 9.09 13.35 -9.55
N GLU A 117 9.20 12.25 -10.27
CA GLU A 117 9.21 10.90 -9.73
C GLU A 117 10.39 10.69 -8.75
N GLN A 118 11.58 11.13 -9.11
CA GLN A 118 12.75 11.11 -8.23
C GLN A 118 12.52 11.91 -6.93
N MET A 119 11.93 13.11 -7.04
CA MET A 119 11.64 13.95 -5.88
C MET A 119 10.57 13.34 -4.98
N ILE A 120 9.51 12.75 -5.55
CA ILE A 120 8.49 12.03 -4.79
C ILE A 120 9.16 10.89 -4.00
N ASN A 121 10.00 10.08 -4.62
CA ASN A 121 10.69 8.98 -3.93
C ASN A 121 11.66 9.48 -2.85
N LEU A 122 12.34 10.59 -3.08
CA LEU A 122 13.15 11.22 -2.06
C LEU A 122 12.31 11.67 -0.86
N VAL A 123 11.16 12.30 -1.10
CA VAL A 123 10.24 12.73 -0.04
C VAL A 123 9.68 11.53 0.72
N ILE A 124 9.28 10.45 0.03
CA ILE A 124 8.84 9.19 0.65
C ILE A 124 9.94 8.63 1.57
N SER A 125 11.19 8.61 1.11
CA SER A 125 12.31 8.06 1.89
C SER A 125 12.62 8.87 3.15
N LYS A 126 12.34 10.17 3.14
CA LYS A 126 12.64 11.11 4.24
C LYS A 126 11.49 11.34 5.21
N ASN A 127 10.28 10.88 4.88
CA ASN A 127 9.09 11.13 5.68
C ASN A 127 8.38 9.81 6.01
N ASP A 128 8.47 9.39 7.26
CA ASP A 128 7.84 8.14 7.72
C ASP A 128 6.33 8.15 7.51
N ALA A 129 5.68 9.31 7.68
CA ALA A 129 4.24 9.46 7.46
C ALA A 129 3.78 9.03 6.05
N LEU A 130 4.66 9.12 5.04
CA LEU A 130 4.37 8.63 3.67
C LEU A 130 4.58 7.12 3.51
N ARG A 131 5.09 6.44 4.54
CA ARG A 131 5.21 4.99 4.60
C ARG A 131 4.31 4.36 5.66
N LEU A 132 3.32 5.12 6.12
CA LEU A 132 2.36 4.70 7.14
C LEU A 132 1.36 3.71 6.56
N ILE A 133 1.02 2.69 7.34
CA ILE A 133 -0.11 1.79 7.16
C ILE A 133 -0.90 1.72 8.48
N VAL A 134 -2.15 1.29 8.39
CA VAL A 134 -2.93 0.95 9.58
C VAL A 134 -2.86 -0.55 9.81
N THR A 135 -2.57 -0.98 11.03
CA THR A 135 -2.61 -2.39 11.40
C THR A 135 -4.06 -2.83 11.65
N HIS A 136 -4.30 -4.13 11.60
CA HIS A 136 -5.64 -4.66 11.89
C HIS A 136 -6.07 -4.52 13.35
N GLU A 137 -5.14 -4.15 14.23
CA GLU A 137 -5.43 -3.77 15.62
C GLU A 137 -5.81 -2.29 15.77
N GLY A 138 -5.95 -1.57 14.67
CA GLY A 138 -6.33 -0.17 14.66
C GLY A 138 -5.22 0.76 15.15
N LYS A 139 -3.97 0.44 14.86
CA LYS A 139 -2.80 1.26 15.16
C LYS A 139 -2.11 1.67 13.87
N ALA A 140 -1.35 2.77 13.90
CA ALA A 140 -0.48 3.15 12.81
C ALA A 140 0.87 2.43 12.94
N SER A 141 1.45 2.04 11.82
CA SER A 141 2.82 1.54 11.73
C SER A 141 3.51 2.11 10.50
N PHE A 142 4.84 2.23 10.56
CA PHE A 142 5.65 2.76 9.47
C PHE A 142 6.47 1.63 8.86
N LEU A 143 6.37 1.47 7.53
CA LEU A 143 7.19 0.53 6.78
C LEU A 143 8.62 1.08 6.66
N ASP A 144 9.62 0.23 6.87
CA ASP A 144 11.03 0.62 6.70
C ASP A 144 11.40 0.65 5.21
N ASN A 145 10.92 -0.34 4.45
CA ASN A 145 11.24 -0.53 3.05
C ASN A 145 9.97 -0.58 2.19
N VAL A 146 9.82 0.38 1.30
CA VAL A 146 8.74 0.44 0.31
C VAL A 146 9.32 0.40 -1.11
N PRO A 147 8.56 -0.11 -2.11
CA PRO A 147 9.03 -0.10 -3.49
C PRO A 147 9.20 1.31 -4.03
N TYR A 148 10.00 1.45 -5.07
CA TYR A 148 10.10 2.71 -5.81
C TYR A 148 8.72 3.07 -6.39
N TYR A 149 8.27 4.28 -6.10
CA TYR A 149 6.97 4.78 -6.55
C TYR A 149 7.09 5.32 -7.97
N SER A 150 6.44 4.68 -8.93
CA SER A 150 6.38 5.15 -10.31
C SER A 150 5.15 6.03 -10.52
N VAL A 151 5.35 7.18 -11.17
CA VAL A 151 4.29 8.16 -11.48
C VAL A 151 3.66 7.81 -12.83
N PRO A 152 2.41 7.32 -12.87
CA PRO A 152 1.73 7.04 -14.12
C PRO A 152 1.52 8.30 -14.95
N VAL A 153 1.75 8.19 -16.26
CA VAL A 153 1.52 9.27 -17.23
C VAL A 153 0.40 8.89 -18.17
N TYR A 154 -0.60 9.74 -18.31
CA TYR A 154 -1.75 9.55 -19.17
C TYR A 154 -1.79 10.62 -20.26
N SER A 155 -2.17 10.24 -21.48
CA SER A 155 -2.53 11.19 -22.53
C SER A 155 -4.01 11.56 -22.38
N LEU A 156 -4.30 12.83 -22.24
CA LEU A 156 -5.66 13.38 -22.12
C LEU A 156 -5.98 14.12 -23.43
N TYR A 157 -6.71 13.46 -24.31
CA TYR A 157 -6.97 13.98 -25.65
C TYR A 157 -8.06 15.05 -25.67
N ASP A 158 -9.02 14.95 -24.77
CA ASP A 158 -10.13 15.88 -24.66
C ASP A 158 -10.57 16.17 -23.22
N GLY A 159 -11.62 16.98 -23.07
CA GLY A 159 -12.15 17.33 -21.75
C GLY A 159 -12.82 16.16 -21.04
N ASN A 160 -13.34 15.19 -21.77
CA ASN A 160 -13.97 13.99 -21.19
C ASN A 160 -12.94 13.08 -20.53
N ASP A 161 -11.78 12.88 -21.16
CA ASP A 161 -10.67 12.11 -20.59
C ASP A 161 -10.22 12.69 -19.24
N ARG A 162 -10.11 14.02 -19.19
CA ARG A 162 -9.75 14.73 -17.95
C ARG A 162 -10.79 14.54 -16.87
N GLU A 163 -12.07 14.72 -17.19
CA GLU A 163 -13.17 14.60 -16.23
C GLU A 163 -13.32 13.16 -15.73
N GLN A 164 -13.18 12.19 -16.62
CA GLN A 164 -13.19 10.79 -16.24
C GLN A 164 -12.06 10.46 -15.25
N LYS A 165 -10.83 10.94 -15.52
CA LYS A 165 -9.70 10.78 -14.61
C LYS A 165 -9.93 11.47 -13.27
N ARG A 166 -10.51 12.66 -13.28
CA ARG A 166 -10.87 13.41 -12.08
C ARG A 166 -11.85 12.59 -11.23
N LEU A 167 -12.93 12.10 -11.82
CA LEU A 167 -13.93 11.27 -11.12
C LEU A 167 -13.31 10.00 -10.56
N GLU A 168 -12.49 9.30 -11.34
CA GLU A 168 -11.78 8.09 -10.89
C GLU A 168 -10.92 8.38 -9.66
N ARG A 169 -10.17 9.50 -9.65
CA ARG A 169 -9.24 9.83 -8.58
C ARG A 169 -9.91 10.45 -7.37
N SER A 170 -10.87 11.34 -7.57
CA SER A 170 -11.59 11.98 -6.47
C SER A 170 -12.54 11.04 -5.72
N HIS A 171 -12.88 9.87 -6.31
CA HIS A 171 -13.70 8.84 -5.67
C HIS A 171 -12.90 7.58 -5.34
N HIS A 172 -11.56 7.63 -5.49
CA HIS A 172 -10.73 6.48 -5.16
C HIS A 172 -10.78 6.14 -3.68
N ARG A 173 -10.86 4.85 -3.37
CA ARG A 173 -10.86 4.35 -1.99
C ARG A 173 -9.53 3.69 -1.67
N TYR A 174 -8.83 4.26 -0.72
CA TYR A 174 -7.57 3.70 -0.25
C TYR A 174 -7.83 2.56 0.74
N ASN A 175 -7.08 1.47 0.58
CA ASN A 175 -7.02 0.44 1.59
C ASN A 175 -5.97 0.84 2.63
N TYR A 176 -6.39 1.22 3.84
CA TYR A 176 -5.50 1.68 4.90
C TYR A 176 -4.52 0.60 5.40
N TYR A 177 -4.77 -0.66 5.10
CA TYR A 177 -3.87 -1.77 5.43
C TYR A 177 -2.78 -2.00 4.38
N LYS A 178 -2.76 -1.23 3.29
CA LYS A 178 -1.82 -1.34 2.17
C LYS A 178 -1.13 -0.02 1.91
N TRP A 179 0.10 -0.10 1.44
CA TRP A 179 0.85 1.05 0.95
C TRP A 179 0.74 1.11 -0.59
N PRO A 180 0.68 2.29 -1.21
CA PRO A 180 0.63 3.64 -0.62
C PRO A 180 -0.81 4.11 -0.32
N MET A 181 -0.94 5.01 0.66
CA MET A 181 -2.20 5.71 0.96
C MET A 181 -2.29 7.07 0.24
N PHE A 182 -1.60 7.21 -0.87
CA PHE A 182 -1.61 8.38 -1.74
C PHE A 182 -1.45 7.94 -3.19
N HIS A 183 -1.75 8.85 -4.11
CA HIS A 183 -1.54 8.62 -5.53
C HIS A 183 -1.13 9.91 -6.23
N PHE A 184 -0.09 9.84 -7.03
CA PHE A 184 0.32 10.90 -7.95
C PHE A 184 0.22 10.38 -9.36
N CYS A 185 -0.30 11.17 -10.28
CA CYS A 185 -0.24 10.87 -11.69
C CYS A 185 -0.12 12.16 -12.53
N VAL A 186 0.28 12.02 -13.76
CA VAL A 186 0.47 13.13 -14.70
C VAL A 186 -0.43 12.93 -15.91
N GLY A 187 -1.25 13.92 -16.22
CA GLY A 187 -2.02 14.00 -17.44
C GLY A 187 -1.35 14.96 -18.44
N LYS A 188 -1.05 14.50 -19.65
CA LYS A 188 -0.52 15.33 -20.74
C LYS A 188 -1.65 15.71 -21.69
N THR A 189 -1.82 17.01 -21.94
CA THR A 189 -2.74 17.56 -22.94
C THR A 189 -1.94 18.23 -24.07
N SER A 190 -2.61 18.69 -25.12
CA SER A 190 -1.97 19.52 -26.18
C SER A 190 -1.55 20.86 -25.61
N GLY A 191 -0.38 20.97 -25.00
CA GLY A 191 0.24 22.20 -24.53
C GLY A 191 0.28 22.43 -23.02
N LYS A 192 -0.29 21.53 -22.20
CA LYS A 192 -0.21 21.63 -20.72
C LYS A 192 -0.03 20.28 -20.09
N THR A 193 0.57 20.27 -18.90
CA THR A 193 0.70 19.10 -18.05
C THR A 193 -0.14 19.30 -16.79
N ILE A 194 -0.90 18.31 -16.41
CA ILE A 194 -1.74 18.30 -15.20
C ILE A 194 -1.17 17.26 -14.25
N VAL A 195 -0.86 17.67 -13.02
CA VAL A 195 -0.47 16.76 -11.94
C VAL A 195 -1.69 16.55 -11.06
N LEU A 196 -2.04 15.31 -10.84
CA LEU A 196 -3.21 14.83 -10.09
C LEU A 196 -2.76 14.07 -8.86
#